data_5e0cf2658a470955f18237f08e7626db
#
_entry.id   5e0cf2658a470955f18237f08e7626db
#
_cell.length_a   1.000
_cell.length_b   1.000
_cell.length_c   1.000
_cell.angle_alpha   90.00
_cell.angle_beta   90.00
_cell.angle_gamma   90.00
#
_symmetry.space_group_name_H-M   'P 1'
#
loop_
_entity.id
_entity.type
_entity.pdbx_description
1 polymer ?
#
loop_
_entity_poly.entity_id
_entity_poly.type
_entity_poly.pdbx_seq_one_letter_code
_entity_poly.pdbx_strand_id
1 'polypeptide(L)'
;MAVEELERQPVASAERPADLVFNFGPVELPDGAYVDLGPFRVGKGWIFVRDKYLPHLIDCTASRTRVTVEAKIRYLGSTVVRQLIRPIDHSYNDVWRRISKRFYYVVFNQALQLHQLQRGQTLVHASSCANRDGALLLMAWGGIGKTSSLIQLLNEGSWQFLSDDLGIIDREGQLFRSPLKMQIYPYSLAGEDELSRGLMRGRSIMDRAQWVARRRLLGPKSVRRRVHPEDLFGKDRGAVSAPVTRAIMLRRSNVSQCVFRAMPIASAAEMSAHILEYELQLFGAILAASAAAGTAEEGFGIGLDQTRATALAAETIASGLAKMNARVSLLDIPLQAKPADLLAALTQYLNPAR
;
A
#
# COMPACT_ATOMS: atom_id res chain seq x y z
N MET A 1 -4.28 -16.04 -9.25
CA MET A 1 -3.26 -14.96 -9.06
C MET A 1 -3.75 -13.79 -8.21
N ALA A 2 -4.89 -13.15 -8.45
CA ALA A 2 -5.45 -12.22 -7.45
C ALA A 2 -5.81 -12.98 -6.17
N VAL A 3 -6.37 -14.17 -6.29
CA VAL A 3 -6.65 -15.13 -5.21
C VAL A 3 -5.35 -15.56 -4.52
N GLU A 4 -4.30 -15.90 -5.25
CA GLU A 4 -2.98 -16.29 -4.70
C GLU A 4 -2.32 -15.20 -3.83
N GLU A 5 -2.62 -13.91 -4.06
CA GLU A 5 -2.15 -12.82 -3.22
C GLU A 5 -2.95 -12.68 -1.92
N LEU A 6 -4.18 -13.17 -1.88
CA LEU A 6 -5.10 -13.09 -0.75
C LEU A 6 -5.30 -14.44 -0.01
N GLU A 7 -4.93 -15.57 -0.62
CA GLU A 7 -5.16 -16.93 -0.08
C GLU A 7 -4.48 -17.22 1.27
N ARG A 8 -3.43 -16.47 1.63
CA ARG A 8 -2.74 -16.64 2.91
C ARG A 8 -3.27 -15.74 4.03
N GLN A 9 -4.33 -14.98 3.76
CA GLN A 9 -4.97 -14.21 4.82
C GLN A 9 -5.87 -15.15 5.64
N PRO A 10 -5.95 -14.99 6.97
CA PRO A 10 -6.92 -15.71 7.74
C PRO A 10 -8.30 -15.45 7.14
N VAL A 11 -8.94 -16.51 6.66
CA VAL A 11 -10.32 -16.42 6.17
C VAL A 11 -11.16 -15.99 7.38
N ALA A 12 -11.79 -14.82 7.29
CA ALA A 12 -12.78 -14.43 8.28
C ALA A 12 -13.79 -15.57 8.40
N SER A 13 -14.18 -15.94 9.61
CA SER A 13 -15.17 -16.99 9.83
C SER A 13 -16.38 -16.72 8.94
N ALA A 14 -16.93 -17.75 8.30
CA ALA A 14 -18.08 -17.67 7.40
C ALA A 14 -19.32 -17.00 8.02
N GLU A 15 -19.29 -16.74 9.31
CA GLU A 15 -20.36 -16.12 10.11
C GLU A 15 -20.43 -14.58 10.01
N ARG A 16 -19.37 -13.91 9.54
CA ARG A 16 -19.40 -12.46 9.32
C ARG A 16 -19.39 -12.14 7.83
N PRO A 17 -20.48 -11.54 7.31
CA PRO A 17 -20.51 -11.10 5.92
C PRO A 17 -19.41 -10.05 5.65
N ALA A 18 -18.70 -10.23 4.53
CA ALA A 18 -17.66 -9.29 4.11
C ALA A 18 -18.24 -7.87 3.90
N ASP A 19 -17.59 -6.86 4.44
CA ASP A 19 -18.00 -5.46 4.33
C ASP A 19 -17.52 -4.80 3.02
N LEU A 20 -16.41 -5.29 2.46
CA LEU A 20 -15.88 -4.89 1.14
C LEU A 20 -15.89 -6.11 0.22
N VAL A 21 -16.66 -6.04 -0.86
CA VAL A 21 -16.89 -7.16 -1.79
C VAL A 21 -16.43 -6.79 -3.19
N PHE A 22 -15.60 -7.65 -3.79
CA PHE A 22 -15.20 -7.52 -5.20
C PHE A 22 -15.87 -8.59 -6.04
N ASN A 23 -16.70 -8.16 -6.99
CA ASN A 23 -17.34 -9.00 -7.99
C ASN A 23 -16.60 -8.88 -9.33
N PHE A 24 -16.31 -9.97 -9.99
CA PHE A 24 -15.72 -9.97 -11.33
C PHE A 24 -16.76 -10.43 -12.35
N GLY A 25 -17.13 -9.52 -13.27
CA GLY A 25 -18.13 -9.77 -14.29
C GLY A 25 -18.46 -8.51 -15.09
N PRO A 26 -19.44 -8.56 -15.98
CA PRO A 26 -19.95 -7.37 -16.66
C PRO A 26 -20.36 -6.29 -15.65
N VAL A 27 -20.03 -5.04 -15.98
CA VAL A 27 -20.46 -3.90 -15.17
C VAL A 27 -21.77 -3.37 -15.74
N GLU A 28 -22.83 -3.54 -14.98
CA GLU A 28 -24.12 -2.91 -15.22
C GLU A 28 -24.25 -1.70 -14.31
N LEU A 29 -24.68 -0.57 -14.87
CA LEU A 29 -24.90 0.63 -14.06
C LEU A 29 -26.23 0.48 -13.32
N PRO A 30 -26.32 0.97 -12.08
CA PRO A 30 -27.59 1.04 -11.37
C PRO A 30 -28.60 1.87 -12.15
N ASP A 31 -29.88 1.49 -12.06
CA ASP A 31 -30.99 2.26 -12.63
C ASP A 31 -31.05 3.66 -12.03
N GLY A 32 -31.52 4.63 -12.84
CA GLY A 32 -31.68 6.00 -12.42
C GLY A 32 -30.77 7.00 -13.11
N ALA A 33 -30.86 8.25 -12.69
CA ALA A 33 -30.11 9.35 -13.23
C ALA A 33 -28.62 9.28 -12.78
N TYR A 34 -27.74 9.75 -13.65
CA TYR A 34 -26.32 9.93 -13.35
C TYR A 34 -25.73 11.14 -14.09
N VAL A 35 -24.66 11.69 -13.57
CA VAL A 35 -23.86 12.72 -14.23
C VAL A 35 -22.70 12.03 -14.98
N ASP A 36 -22.53 12.31 -16.26
CA ASP A 36 -21.42 11.82 -17.08
C ASP A 36 -20.32 12.86 -17.13
N LEU A 37 -19.18 12.56 -16.51
CA LEU A 37 -18.01 13.43 -16.40
C LEU A 37 -16.83 12.91 -17.26
N GLY A 38 -17.11 12.21 -18.35
CA GLY A 38 -16.08 11.64 -19.22
C GLY A 38 -15.47 10.36 -18.64
N PRO A 39 -14.34 10.41 -17.88
CA PRO A 39 -13.76 9.22 -17.27
C PRO A 39 -14.65 8.57 -16.20
N PHE A 40 -15.63 9.30 -15.69
CA PHE A 40 -16.50 8.88 -14.60
C PHE A 40 -17.97 9.03 -14.95
N ARG A 41 -18.80 8.12 -14.45
CA ARG A 41 -20.25 8.31 -14.31
C ARG A 41 -20.61 8.24 -12.84
N VAL A 42 -21.36 9.19 -12.35
CA VAL A 42 -21.64 9.34 -10.93
C VAL A 42 -23.14 9.42 -10.71
N GLY A 43 -23.67 8.52 -9.90
CA GLY A 43 -25.06 8.54 -9.43
C GLY A 43 -25.15 8.64 -7.92
N LYS A 44 -26.31 8.40 -7.35
CA LYS A 44 -26.53 8.46 -5.90
C LYS A 44 -25.85 7.29 -5.20
N GLY A 45 -24.76 7.56 -4.46
CA GLY A 45 -24.00 6.58 -3.70
C GLY A 45 -23.11 5.65 -4.53
N TRP A 46 -22.91 5.91 -5.82
CA TRP A 46 -22.04 5.09 -6.65
C TRP A 46 -21.23 5.88 -7.66
N ILE A 47 -20.10 5.32 -8.07
CA ILE A 47 -19.21 5.86 -9.11
C ILE A 47 -18.77 4.74 -10.04
N PHE A 48 -18.93 4.93 -11.34
CA PHE A 48 -18.36 4.11 -12.39
C PHE A 48 -17.10 4.77 -12.97
N VAL A 49 -16.00 4.03 -12.99
CA VAL A 49 -14.69 4.46 -13.53
C VAL A 49 -14.48 3.80 -14.90
N ARG A 50 -14.35 4.60 -15.94
CA ARG A 50 -14.05 4.16 -17.31
C ARG A 50 -12.58 3.86 -17.50
N ASP A 51 -12.07 2.82 -16.84
CA ASP A 51 -10.70 2.38 -17.13
C ASP A 51 -10.66 1.56 -18.41
N LYS A 52 -9.57 1.72 -19.19
CA LYS A 52 -9.39 1.03 -20.48
C LYS A 52 -9.37 -0.50 -20.36
N TYR A 53 -8.88 -1.03 -19.25
CA TYR A 53 -8.65 -2.46 -19.03
C TYR A 53 -9.50 -3.04 -17.90
N LEU A 54 -9.85 -2.20 -16.94
CA LEU A 54 -10.61 -2.55 -15.73
C LEU A 54 -11.68 -1.50 -15.45
N PRO A 55 -12.67 -1.31 -16.34
CA PRO A 55 -13.81 -0.50 -15.97
C PRO A 55 -14.45 -1.13 -14.74
N HIS A 56 -14.83 -0.29 -13.77
CA HIS A 56 -15.38 -0.77 -12.51
C HIS A 56 -16.37 0.20 -11.90
N LEU A 57 -17.31 -0.37 -11.18
CA LEU A 57 -18.33 0.35 -10.40
C LEU A 57 -18.00 0.20 -8.92
N ILE A 58 -17.91 1.30 -8.22
CA ILE A 58 -17.87 1.37 -6.75
C ILE A 58 -19.25 1.78 -6.27
N ASP A 59 -19.92 0.91 -5.55
CA ASP A 59 -21.26 1.09 -5.02
C ASP A 59 -21.23 1.12 -3.50
N CYS A 60 -21.63 2.25 -2.92
CA CYS A 60 -21.71 2.52 -1.50
C CYS A 60 -23.15 2.77 -1.04
N THR A 61 -24.15 2.38 -1.82
CA THR A 61 -25.59 2.62 -1.51
C THR A 61 -26.08 1.80 -0.32
N ALA A 62 -25.47 0.66 -0.08
CA ALA A 62 -25.75 -0.19 1.07
C ALA A 62 -24.73 0.05 2.19
N SER A 63 -24.95 -0.57 3.35
CA SER A 63 -24.00 -0.58 4.47
C SER A 63 -22.63 -1.23 4.16
N ARG A 64 -22.45 -1.71 2.93
CA ARG A 64 -21.26 -2.41 2.44
C ARG A 64 -20.77 -1.74 1.16
N THR A 65 -19.46 -1.66 1.03
CA THR A 65 -18.84 -1.23 -0.23
C THR A 65 -18.77 -2.43 -1.19
N ARG A 66 -19.43 -2.33 -2.33
CA ARG A 66 -19.37 -3.33 -3.39
C ARG A 66 -18.64 -2.77 -4.59
N VAL A 67 -17.71 -3.54 -5.13
CA VAL A 67 -16.95 -3.16 -6.32
C VAL A 67 -17.17 -4.21 -7.40
N THR A 68 -17.80 -3.84 -8.51
CA THR A 68 -17.94 -4.72 -9.66
C THR A 68 -16.91 -4.35 -10.71
N VAL A 69 -16.11 -5.31 -11.16
CA VAL A 69 -14.96 -5.09 -12.06
C VAL A 69 -15.11 -5.95 -13.30
N GLU A 70 -15.05 -5.31 -14.47
CA GLU A 70 -14.99 -5.99 -15.74
C GLU A 70 -13.55 -6.03 -16.25
N ALA A 71 -12.99 -7.23 -16.41
CA ALA A 71 -11.65 -7.40 -16.95
C ALA A 71 -11.67 -7.43 -18.50
N LYS A 72 -11.26 -6.32 -19.14
CA LYS A 72 -11.13 -6.26 -20.61
C LYS A 72 -9.77 -6.76 -21.05
N ILE A 73 -9.73 -8.04 -21.46
CA ILE A 73 -8.51 -8.67 -21.92
C ILE A 73 -8.13 -8.09 -23.29
N ARG A 74 -7.07 -7.30 -23.32
CA ARG A 74 -6.47 -6.79 -24.56
C ARG A 74 -5.00 -7.17 -24.61
N TYR A 75 -4.61 -7.89 -25.65
CA TYR A 75 -3.21 -8.17 -25.92
C TYR A 75 -2.53 -6.92 -26.48
N LEU A 76 -1.39 -6.53 -25.90
CA LEU A 76 -0.58 -5.42 -26.41
C LEU A 76 0.36 -5.90 -27.51
N GLY A 77 0.31 -5.26 -28.66
CA GLY A 77 1.21 -5.51 -29.77
C GLY A 77 1.01 -6.82 -30.52
N SER A 78 1.77 -7.01 -31.58
CA SER A 78 1.80 -8.26 -32.35
C SER A 78 2.45 -9.40 -31.55
N THR A 79 2.22 -10.63 -31.98
CA THR A 79 2.85 -11.83 -31.40
C THR A 79 4.39 -11.72 -31.43
N VAL A 80 4.95 -11.13 -32.50
CA VAL A 80 6.39 -10.94 -32.66
C VAL A 80 6.94 -9.98 -31.59
N VAL A 81 6.31 -8.82 -31.39
CA VAL A 81 6.72 -7.85 -30.35
C VAL A 81 6.65 -8.49 -28.95
N ARG A 82 5.62 -9.28 -28.69
CA ARG A 82 5.48 -10.02 -27.42
C ARG A 82 6.62 -11.01 -27.20
N GLN A 83 7.02 -11.75 -28.23
CA GLN A 83 8.12 -12.71 -28.14
C GLN A 83 9.47 -12.02 -27.93
N LEU A 84 9.72 -10.89 -28.59
CA LEU A 84 10.95 -10.09 -28.42
C LEU A 84 11.08 -9.47 -27.02
N ILE A 85 9.99 -9.01 -26.43
CA ILE A 85 10.00 -8.39 -25.10
C ILE A 85 9.93 -9.43 -23.96
N ARG A 86 9.52 -10.65 -24.25
CA ARG A 86 9.39 -11.74 -23.26
C ARG A 86 10.61 -11.95 -22.36
N PRO A 87 11.85 -11.91 -22.84
CA PRO A 87 13.03 -12.04 -21.99
C PRO A 87 13.20 -10.89 -21.01
N ILE A 88 12.71 -9.70 -21.38
CA ILE A 88 12.90 -8.44 -20.62
C ILE A 88 11.74 -8.23 -19.65
N ASP A 89 10.51 -8.48 -20.07
CA ASP A 89 9.32 -8.32 -19.22
C ASP A 89 8.37 -9.49 -19.32
N HIS A 90 8.45 -10.39 -18.34
CA HIS A 90 7.54 -11.55 -18.26
C HIS A 90 6.07 -11.12 -18.08
N SER A 91 5.81 -9.99 -17.42
CA SER A 91 4.45 -9.46 -17.26
C SER A 91 3.85 -8.95 -18.56
N TYR A 92 4.68 -8.68 -19.56
CA TYR A 92 4.23 -8.24 -20.88
C TYR A 92 3.48 -9.35 -21.65
N ASN A 93 3.84 -10.61 -21.41
CA ASN A 93 3.23 -11.78 -22.04
C ASN A 93 2.11 -12.41 -21.20
N ASP A 94 2.08 -12.14 -19.91
CA ASP A 94 1.05 -12.63 -19.02
C ASP A 94 0.00 -11.53 -18.80
N VAL A 95 -1.08 -11.60 -19.56
CA VAL A 95 -2.20 -10.67 -19.48
C VAL A 95 -2.78 -10.64 -18.08
N TRP A 96 -2.88 -11.79 -17.42
CA TRP A 96 -3.43 -11.91 -16.08
C TRP A 96 -2.56 -11.23 -15.02
N ARG A 97 -1.24 -11.36 -15.11
CA ARG A 97 -0.31 -10.62 -14.22
C ARG A 97 -0.43 -9.11 -14.40
N ARG A 98 -0.61 -8.65 -15.64
CA ARG A 98 -0.80 -7.23 -15.92
C ARG A 98 -2.13 -6.73 -15.37
N ILE A 99 -3.21 -7.49 -15.60
CA ILE A 99 -4.55 -7.19 -15.06
C ILE A 99 -4.52 -7.18 -13.55
N SER A 100 -3.94 -8.19 -12.89
CA SER A 100 -3.82 -8.26 -11.44
C SER A 100 -3.03 -7.09 -10.85
N LYS A 101 -1.90 -6.72 -11.48
CA LYS A 101 -1.12 -5.55 -11.07
C LYS A 101 -1.93 -4.25 -11.21
N ARG A 102 -2.68 -4.11 -12.32
CA ARG A 102 -3.52 -2.95 -12.54
C ARG A 102 -4.70 -2.91 -11.59
N PHE A 103 -5.37 -4.04 -11.35
CA PHE A 103 -6.44 -4.17 -10.36
C PHE A 103 -6.01 -3.65 -8.99
N TYR A 104 -4.83 -4.03 -8.55
CA TYR A 104 -4.27 -3.61 -7.29
C TYR A 104 -4.17 -2.08 -7.16
N TYR A 105 -3.61 -1.40 -8.18
CA TYR A 105 -3.41 0.06 -8.12
C TYR A 105 -4.63 0.87 -8.51
N VAL A 106 -5.45 0.38 -9.43
CA VAL A 106 -6.55 1.15 -10.02
C VAL A 106 -7.87 0.91 -9.31
N VAL A 107 -8.06 -0.28 -8.74
CA VAL A 107 -9.32 -0.69 -8.12
C VAL A 107 -9.16 -0.91 -6.62
N PHE A 108 -8.32 -1.87 -6.24
CA PHE A 108 -8.25 -2.37 -4.88
C PHE A 108 -7.87 -1.30 -3.85
N ASN A 109 -6.75 -0.58 -4.06
CA ASN A 109 -6.29 0.43 -3.10
C ASN A 109 -7.30 1.57 -2.95
N GLN A 110 -7.98 1.97 -4.04
CA GLN A 110 -8.97 3.04 -4.02
C GLN A 110 -10.21 2.64 -3.22
N ALA A 111 -10.73 1.45 -3.53
CA ALA A 111 -11.90 0.90 -2.82
C ALA A 111 -11.59 0.61 -1.35
N LEU A 112 -10.37 0.12 -1.06
CA LEU A 112 -9.94 -0.13 0.31
C LEU A 112 -9.86 1.17 1.12
N GLN A 113 -9.25 2.24 0.58
CA GLN A 113 -9.18 3.53 1.26
C GLN A 113 -10.58 4.10 1.54
N LEU A 114 -11.45 4.08 0.54
CA LEU A 114 -12.83 4.54 0.71
C LEU A 114 -13.54 3.77 1.83
N HIS A 115 -13.44 2.45 1.77
CA HIS A 115 -14.05 1.55 2.77
C HIS A 115 -13.48 1.80 4.18
N GLN A 116 -12.17 1.98 4.30
CA GLN A 116 -11.54 2.25 5.60
C GLN A 116 -12.00 3.58 6.19
N LEU A 117 -12.07 4.65 5.37
CA LEU A 117 -12.55 5.95 5.84
C LEU A 117 -13.99 5.90 6.36
N GLN A 118 -14.87 5.13 5.70
CA GLN A 118 -16.25 4.93 6.15
C GLN A 118 -16.35 4.21 7.51
N ARG A 119 -15.31 3.49 7.91
CA ARG A 119 -15.23 2.73 9.16
C ARG A 119 -14.40 3.41 10.26
N GLY A 120 -13.99 4.65 10.06
CA GLY A 120 -13.11 5.36 11.00
C GLY A 120 -11.69 4.81 11.04
N GLN A 121 -11.26 4.18 9.96
CA GLN A 121 -9.91 3.69 9.72
C GLN A 121 -9.32 4.41 8.51
N THR A 122 -8.01 4.32 8.32
CA THR A 122 -7.36 4.84 7.12
C THR A 122 -6.15 4.02 6.73
N LEU A 123 -5.82 4.06 5.44
CA LEU A 123 -4.50 3.63 4.99
C LEU A 123 -3.44 4.63 5.46
N VAL A 124 -2.23 4.15 5.65
CA VAL A 124 -1.05 4.97 5.91
C VAL A 124 0.10 4.49 5.02
N HIS A 125 0.77 5.41 4.32
CA HIS A 125 1.92 5.07 3.49
C HIS A 125 3.16 4.86 4.35
N ALA A 126 3.31 3.63 4.86
CA ALA A 126 4.32 3.27 5.84
C ALA A 126 4.75 1.81 5.71
N SER A 127 5.98 1.53 6.14
CA SER A 127 6.38 0.19 6.52
C SER A 127 6.21 0.01 8.01
N SER A 128 5.75 -1.17 8.46
CA SER A 128 5.49 -1.42 9.86
C SER A 128 5.79 -2.84 10.30
N CYS A 129 6.22 -2.97 11.54
CA CYS A 129 6.46 -4.22 12.23
C CYS A 129 6.08 -4.09 13.69
N ALA A 130 5.88 -5.21 14.36
CA ALA A 130 5.53 -5.27 15.78
C ALA A 130 6.47 -6.18 16.55
N ASN A 131 6.65 -5.89 17.82
CA ASN A 131 7.28 -6.75 18.79
C ASN A 131 6.41 -6.76 20.07
N ARG A 132 6.91 -7.33 21.18
CA ARG A 132 6.22 -7.36 22.46
C ARG A 132 5.85 -5.99 23.04
N ASP A 133 6.58 -4.92 22.62
CA ASP A 133 6.37 -3.56 23.12
C ASP A 133 5.32 -2.80 22.28
N GLY A 134 4.84 -3.38 21.17
CA GLY A 134 3.87 -2.80 20.25
C GLY A 134 4.43 -2.60 18.84
N ALA A 135 3.71 -1.83 18.03
CA ALA A 135 4.05 -1.60 16.64
C ALA A 135 4.93 -0.35 16.45
N LEU A 136 5.89 -0.50 15.55
CA LEU A 136 6.66 0.57 14.96
C LEU A 136 6.09 0.93 13.59
N LEU A 137 5.80 2.21 13.37
CA LEU A 137 5.32 2.77 12.12
C LEU A 137 6.39 3.67 11.50
N LEU A 138 6.94 3.27 10.35
CA LEU A 138 7.93 4.04 9.59
C LEU A 138 7.23 4.74 8.42
N MET A 139 6.89 6.01 8.58
CA MET A 139 6.21 6.84 7.59
C MET A 139 7.22 7.61 6.76
N ALA A 140 7.07 7.64 5.45
CA ALA A 140 7.90 8.45 4.55
C ALA A 140 7.38 8.44 3.12
N TRP A 141 7.88 9.33 2.30
CA TRP A 141 7.80 9.27 0.84
C TRP A 141 8.49 8.02 0.28
N GLY A 142 8.20 7.69 -0.98
CA GLY A 142 8.86 6.59 -1.68
C GLY A 142 10.38 6.76 -1.74
N GLY A 143 11.15 5.66 -1.65
CA GLY A 143 12.61 5.64 -1.83
C GLY A 143 13.47 6.17 -0.67
N ILE A 144 12.89 6.50 0.48
CA ILE A 144 13.62 7.03 1.66
C ILE A 144 14.37 5.91 2.43
N GLY A 145 13.90 4.66 2.35
CA GLY A 145 14.54 3.53 3.03
C GLY A 145 13.62 2.71 3.95
N LYS A 146 12.32 2.98 3.97
CA LYS A 146 11.33 2.25 4.79
C LYS A 146 11.46 0.73 4.68
N THR A 147 11.32 0.20 3.46
CA THR A 147 11.37 -1.25 3.19
C THR A 147 12.72 -1.86 3.56
N SER A 148 13.84 -1.16 3.30
CA SER A 148 15.17 -1.65 3.70
C SER A 148 15.30 -1.76 5.21
N SER A 149 14.84 -0.77 5.95
CA SER A 149 14.82 -0.80 7.42
C SER A 149 13.91 -1.90 7.97
N LEU A 150 12.71 -2.06 7.36
CA LEU A 150 11.79 -3.14 7.74
C LEU A 150 12.42 -4.53 7.54
N ILE A 151 13.08 -4.77 6.40
CA ILE A 151 13.76 -6.04 6.11
C ILE A 151 14.80 -6.35 7.18
N GLN A 152 15.60 -5.36 7.57
CA GLN A 152 16.66 -5.54 8.54
C GLN A 152 16.11 -5.79 9.95
N LEU A 153 15.07 -5.05 10.37
CA LEU A 153 14.39 -5.30 11.66
C LEU A 153 13.78 -6.71 11.72
N LEU A 154 13.15 -7.16 10.63
CA LEU A 154 12.62 -8.51 10.54
C LEU A 154 13.73 -9.56 10.59
N ASN A 155 14.90 -9.29 9.99
CA ASN A 155 16.03 -10.20 10.01
C ASN A 155 16.66 -10.36 11.40
N GLU A 156 16.61 -9.31 12.26
CA GLU A 156 17.05 -9.37 13.66
C GLU A 156 16.26 -10.39 14.53
N GLY A 157 15.08 -10.79 14.09
CA GLY A 157 14.37 -11.91 14.70
C GLY A 157 13.32 -11.54 15.75
N SER A 158 13.37 -10.38 16.36
CA SER A 158 12.45 -9.94 17.42
C SER A 158 11.17 -9.26 16.90
N TRP A 159 11.14 -8.93 15.62
CA TRP A 159 10.06 -8.20 14.98
C TRP A 159 9.20 -9.10 14.09
N GLN A 160 7.90 -8.82 14.03
CA GLN A 160 6.90 -9.44 13.17
C GLN A 160 6.37 -8.42 12.17
N PHE A 161 6.14 -8.84 10.94
CA PHE A 161 5.65 -8.01 9.85
C PHE A 161 4.18 -7.61 10.07
N LEU A 162 3.87 -6.34 9.79
CA LEU A 162 2.50 -5.83 9.69
C LEU A 162 2.20 -5.28 8.29
N SER A 163 3.05 -4.38 7.76
CA SER A 163 2.84 -3.84 6.43
C SER A 163 4.16 -3.37 5.79
N ASP A 164 4.14 -3.34 4.45
CA ASP A 164 5.13 -2.65 3.64
C ASP A 164 4.37 -1.88 2.56
N ASP A 165 4.65 -0.59 2.40
CA ASP A 165 4.01 0.34 1.49
C ASP A 165 2.67 0.93 2.01
N LEU A 166 1.67 0.12 2.32
CA LEU A 166 0.38 0.57 2.87
C LEU A 166 0.01 -0.24 4.12
N GLY A 167 -0.11 0.42 5.26
CA GLY A 167 -0.69 -0.11 6.50
C GLY A 167 -2.13 0.36 6.69
N ILE A 168 -2.83 -0.21 7.65
CA ILE A 168 -4.18 0.20 8.06
C ILE A 168 -4.13 0.56 9.54
N ILE A 169 -4.56 1.77 9.88
CA ILE A 169 -4.64 2.25 11.27
C ILE A 169 -6.06 2.69 11.59
N ASP A 170 -6.51 2.47 12.82
CA ASP A 170 -7.78 2.99 13.32
C ASP A 170 -7.60 4.13 14.35
N ARG A 171 -8.72 4.69 14.78
CA ARG A 171 -8.76 5.77 15.80
C ARG A 171 -8.35 5.29 17.19
N GLU A 172 -8.36 3.99 17.44
CA GLU A 172 -7.89 3.37 18.67
C GLU A 172 -6.38 3.16 18.68
N GLY A 173 -5.70 3.42 17.56
CA GLY A 173 -4.26 3.24 17.38
C GLY A 173 -3.85 1.79 17.16
N GLN A 174 -4.79 0.92 16.78
CA GLN A 174 -4.46 -0.41 16.30
C GLN A 174 -3.97 -0.33 14.86
N LEU A 175 -2.81 -0.89 14.61
CA LEU A 175 -2.26 -1.08 13.29
C LEU A 175 -2.52 -2.53 12.84
N PHE A 176 -3.20 -2.69 11.73
CA PHE A 176 -3.59 -3.99 11.20
C PHE A 176 -2.64 -4.45 10.12
N ARG A 177 -2.47 -5.76 10.02
CA ARG A 177 -1.71 -6.36 8.93
C ARG A 177 -2.33 -6.00 7.60
N SER A 178 -1.49 -5.44 6.72
CA SER A 178 -1.88 -5.23 5.32
C SER A 178 -2.02 -6.56 4.61
N PRO A 179 -3.08 -6.77 3.80
CA PRO A 179 -3.21 -7.97 2.97
C PRO A 179 -2.17 -8.04 1.84
N LEU A 180 -1.26 -7.11 1.80
CA LEU A 180 -0.37 -6.87 0.68
C LEU A 180 1.00 -7.52 0.90
N LYS A 181 1.59 -8.04 -0.18
CA LYS A 181 2.95 -8.59 -0.16
C LYS A 181 4.00 -7.50 -0.04
N MET A 182 5.11 -7.80 0.62
CA MET A 182 6.29 -6.93 0.64
C MET A 182 6.81 -6.67 -0.78
N GLN A 183 7.22 -5.44 -1.05
CA GLN A 183 7.80 -5.01 -2.32
C GLN A 183 9.32 -4.91 -2.20
N ILE A 184 10.02 -5.95 -2.63
CA ILE A 184 11.48 -6.03 -2.49
C ILE A 184 12.17 -5.58 -3.77
N TYR A 185 13.04 -4.60 -3.62
CA TYR A 185 13.94 -4.10 -4.66
C TYR A 185 15.36 -4.66 -4.44
N PRO A 186 16.18 -4.82 -5.50
CA PRO A 186 17.57 -5.29 -5.36
C PRO A 186 18.41 -4.46 -4.39
N TYR A 187 18.18 -3.15 -4.34
CA TYR A 187 18.92 -2.27 -3.41
C TYR A 187 18.50 -2.45 -1.95
N SER A 188 17.27 -2.93 -1.71
CA SER A 188 16.78 -3.20 -0.34
C SER A 188 17.46 -4.42 0.31
N LEU A 189 18.10 -5.25 -0.51
CA LEU A 189 18.82 -6.46 -0.09
C LEU A 189 20.35 -6.28 -0.17
N ALA A 190 20.83 -5.05 -0.29
CA ALA A 190 22.27 -4.79 -0.36
C ALA A 190 22.94 -5.19 0.96
N GLY A 191 23.86 -6.16 0.90
CA GLY A 191 24.52 -6.74 2.09
C GLY A 191 23.78 -7.95 2.69
N GLU A 192 22.62 -8.34 2.16
CA GLU A 192 21.79 -9.45 2.67
C GLU A 192 21.81 -10.63 1.68
N ASP A 193 22.94 -11.34 1.59
CA ASP A 193 23.11 -12.42 0.61
C ASP A 193 22.17 -13.60 0.83
N GLU A 194 21.86 -13.92 2.08
CA GLU A 194 20.95 -15.02 2.42
C GLU A 194 19.52 -14.70 2.01
N LEU A 195 19.02 -13.49 2.28
CA LEU A 195 17.73 -13.03 1.84
C LEU A 195 17.64 -12.93 0.30
N SER A 196 18.73 -12.49 -0.34
CA SER A 196 18.84 -12.47 -1.80
C SER A 196 18.71 -13.88 -2.40
N ARG A 197 19.33 -14.89 -1.78
CA ARG A 197 19.18 -16.31 -2.15
C ARG A 197 17.77 -16.82 -1.86
N GLY A 198 17.18 -16.46 -0.73
CA GLY A 198 15.81 -16.77 -0.33
C GLY A 198 14.79 -16.25 -1.34
N LEU A 199 14.96 -14.99 -1.81
CA LEU A 199 14.10 -14.37 -2.82
C LEU A 199 14.08 -15.15 -4.15
N MET A 200 15.16 -15.88 -4.46
CA MET A 200 15.29 -16.69 -5.67
C MET A 200 14.96 -18.17 -5.46
N ARG A 201 14.73 -18.61 -4.22
CA ARG A 201 14.39 -20.01 -3.91
C ARG A 201 13.08 -20.40 -4.58
N GLY A 202 13.02 -21.59 -5.16
CA GLY A 202 11.84 -22.10 -5.87
C GLY A 202 11.50 -21.42 -7.20
N ARG A 203 12.31 -20.45 -7.66
CA ARG A 203 12.09 -19.76 -8.93
C ARG A 203 12.71 -20.51 -10.09
N SER A 204 12.03 -20.47 -11.25
CA SER A 204 12.56 -21.07 -12.48
C SER A 204 13.85 -20.37 -12.94
N ILE A 205 14.68 -21.07 -13.70
CA ILE A 205 15.91 -20.51 -14.29
C ILE A 205 15.59 -19.27 -15.14
N MET A 206 14.50 -19.30 -15.90
CA MET A 206 14.06 -18.19 -16.73
C MET A 206 13.72 -16.95 -15.88
N ASP A 207 13.00 -17.13 -14.76
CA ASP A 207 12.64 -16.02 -13.87
C ASP A 207 13.88 -15.42 -13.20
N ARG A 208 14.86 -16.24 -12.83
CA ARG A 208 16.16 -15.76 -12.30
C ARG A 208 16.95 -14.99 -13.36
N ALA A 209 17.03 -15.51 -14.57
CA ALA A 209 17.71 -14.85 -15.68
C ALA A 209 17.07 -13.48 -16.00
N GLN A 210 15.73 -13.41 -16.02
CA GLN A 210 15.01 -12.15 -16.22
C GLN A 210 15.25 -11.15 -15.09
N TRP A 211 15.30 -11.59 -13.85
CA TRP A 211 15.63 -10.71 -12.73
C TRP A 211 17.00 -10.06 -12.92
N VAL A 212 18.02 -10.86 -13.28
CA VAL A 212 19.36 -10.36 -13.53
C VAL A 212 19.41 -9.42 -14.75
N ALA A 213 18.79 -9.82 -15.86
CA ALA A 213 18.73 -9.01 -17.07
C ALA A 213 18.03 -7.67 -16.83
N ARG A 214 16.87 -7.68 -16.20
CA ARG A 214 16.12 -6.45 -15.86
C ARG A 214 16.91 -5.55 -14.90
N ARG A 215 17.56 -6.11 -13.89
CA ARG A 215 18.40 -5.34 -12.98
C ARG A 215 19.53 -4.63 -13.72
N ARG A 216 20.16 -5.29 -14.70
CA ARG A 216 21.24 -4.70 -15.51
C ARG A 216 20.73 -3.64 -16.48
N LEU A 217 19.61 -3.89 -17.14
CA LEU A 217 19.07 -3.02 -18.20
C LEU A 217 18.29 -1.81 -17.65
N LEU A 218 17.50 -2.01 -16.60
CA LEU A 218 16.58 -1.00 -16.06
C LEU A 218 17.07 -0.37 -14.75
N GLY A 219 18.15 -0.91 -14.20
CA GLY A 219 18.69 -0.49 -12.91
C GLY A 219 17.95 -1.08 -11.69
N PRO A 220 18.60 -1.07 -10.51
CA PRO A 220 18.10 -1.72 -9.30
C PRO A 220 16.83 -1.08 -8.72
N LYS A 221 16.53 0.18 -9.06
CA LYS A 221 15.33 0.90 -8.59
C LYS A 221 14.07 0.60 -9.41
N SER A 222 14.22 0.08 -10.62
CA SER A 222 13.10 -0.18 -11.55
C SER A 222 12.59 -1.62 -11.49
N VAL A 223 13.26 -2.49 -10.77
CA VAL A 223 12.92 -3.91 -10.69
C VAL A 223 12.52 -4.25 -9.27
N ARG A 224 11.35 -4.85 -9.10
CA ARG A 224 10.85 -5.27 -7.79
C ARG A 224 10.24 -6.67 -7.85
N ARG A 225 10.26 -7.34 -6.73
CA ARG A 225 9.50 -8.56 -6.49
C ARG A 225 8.55 -8.38 -5.32
N ARG A 226 7.38 -9.01 -5.44
CA ARG A 226 6.43 -9.12 -4.35
C ARG A 226 6.55 -10.51 -3.73
N VAL A 227 6.71 -10.56 -2.43
CA VAL A 227 6.87 -11.80 -1.68
C VAL A 227 6.08 -11.73 -0.38
N HIS A 228 5.61 -12.86 0.09
CA HIS A 228 5.09 -12.96 1.44
C HIS A 228 6.26 -12.91 2.44
N PRO A 229 6.18 -12.13 3.51
CA PRO A 229 7.26 -12.04 4.49
C PRO A 229 7.61 -13.42 5.08
N GLU A 230 6.63 -14.29 5.24
CA GLU A 230 6.81 -15.65 5.75
C GLU A 230 7.70 -16.54 4.86
N ASP A 231 7.75 -16.25 3.55
CA ASP A 231 8.61 -16.97 2.61
C ASP A 231 10.10 -16.63 2.79
N LEU A 232 10.40 -15.45 3.39
CA LEU A 232 11.76 -14.98 3.62
C LEU A 232 12.21 -15.12 5.08
N PHE A 233 11.32 -14.83 6.02
CA PHE A 233 11.67 -14.68 7.43
C PHE A 233 11.13 -15.83 8.31
N GLY A 234 10.28 -16.72 7.75
CA GLY A 234 9.68 -17.85 8.47
C GLY A 234 8.20 -17.65 8.78
N LYS A 235 7.50 -18.77 9.04
CA LYS A 235 6.03 -18.80 9.13
C LYS A 235 5.42 -17.93 10.24
N ASP A 236 6.13 -17.75 11.35
CA ASP A 236 5.63 -17.02 12.53
C ASP A 236 6.05 -15.53 12.53
N ARG A 237 6.42 -15.01 11.37
CA ARG A 237 6.92 -13.65 11.22
C ARG A 237 5.86 -12.62 10.84
N GLY A 238 4.58 -12.96 10.86
CA GLY A 238 3.48 -12.04 10.62
C GLY A 238 2.66 -11.80 11.89
N ALA A 239 2.46 -10.54 12.28
CA ALA A 239 1.47 -10.15 13.28
C ALA A 239 0.12 -9.90 12.59
N VAL A 240 -1.01 -10.12 13.29
CA VAL A 240 -2.35 -9.78 12.80
C VAL A 240 -2.64 -8.31 13.00
N SER A 241 -2.34 -7.80 14.19
CA SER A 241 -2.42 -6.39 14.56
C SER A 241 -1.56 -6.11 15.79
N ALA A 242 -1.24 -4.85 16.03
CA ALA A 242 -0.59 -4.40 17.26
C ALA A 242 -0.86 -2.92 17.51
N PRO A 243 -0.88 -2.46 18.78
CA PRO A 243 -1.01 -1.05 19.13
C PRO A 243 0.25 -0.28 18.68
N VAL A 244 0.07 0.89 18.07
CA VAL A 244 1.20 1.74 17.65
C VAL A 244 1.80 2.42 18.88
N THR A 245 2.99 2.02 19.25
CA THR A 245 3.73 2.63 20.37
C THR A 245 4.82 3.60 19.91
N ARG A 246 5.28 3.45 18.67
CA ARG A 246 6.30 4.32 18.06
C ARG A 246 5.95 4.64 16.60
N ALA A 247 6.02 5.92 16.24
CA ALA A 247 5.85 6.39 14.88
C ALA A 247 7.03 7.29 14.51
N ILE A 248 7.69 7.00 13.40
CA ILE A 248 8.86 7.73 12.93
C ILE A 248 8.59 8.22 11.52
N MET A 249 8.60 9.56 11.35
CA MET A 249 8.60 10.18 10.04
C MET A 249 10.05 10.24 9.53
N LEU A 250 10.34 9.60 8.41
CA LEU A 250 11.66 9.60 7.80
C LEU A 250 11.76 10.70 6.74
N ARG A 251 12.81 11.49 6.77
CA ARG A 251 13.08 12.54 5.79
C ARG A 251 14.56 12.60 5.45
N ARG A 252 14.89 12.72 4.16
CA ARG A 252 16.27 13.07 3.75
C ARG A 252 16.44 14.57 3.81
N SER A 253 17.55 15.02 4.40
CA SER A 253 17.86 16.43 4.59
C SER A 253 19.37 16.68 4.55
N ASN A 254 19.77 17.95 4.47
CA ASN A 254 21.16 18.35 4.47
C ASN A 254 21.73 18.39 5.91
N VAL A 255 21.90 17.20 6.48
CA VAL A 255 22.52 16.98 7.79
C VAL A 255 23.73 16.05 7.63
N SER A 256 24.69 16.13 8.55
CA SER A 256 25.91 15.31 8.51
C SER A 256 25.72 13.89 9.06
N GLN A 257 24.74 13.71 9.94
CA GLN A 257 24.40 12.43 10.56
C GLN A 257 22.90 12.29 10.77
N CYS A 258 22.42 11.08 11.06
CA CYS A 258 21.03 10.82 11.40
C CYS A 258 20.67 11.54 12.71
N VAL A 259 19.58 12.34 12.71
CA VAL A 259 19.16 13.12 13.88
C VAL A 259 17.69 12.88 14.16
N PHE A 260 17.38 12.36 15.34
CA PHE A 260 16.02 12.25 15.85
C PHE A 260 15.58 13.54 16.52
N ARG A 261 14.37 13.98 16.20
CA ARG A 261 13.70 15.11 16.85
C ARG A 261 12.29 14.69 17.25
N ALA A 262 11.80 15.20 18.38
CA ALA A 262 10.39 15.06 18.71
C ALA A 262 9.54 15.73 17.62
N MET A 263 8.43 15.11 17.27
CA MET A 263 7.50 15.63 16.27
C MET A 263 6.08 15.66 16.86
N PRO A 264 5.35 16.79 16.74
CA PRO A 264 3.95 16.84 17.14
C PRO A 264 3.13 15.77 16.39
N ILE A 265 2.22 15.10 17.11
CA ILE A 265 1.34 14.07 16.53
C ILE A 265 0.54 14.65 15.35
N ALA A 266 -0.04 15.85 15.50
CA ALA A 266 -0.81 16.50 14.44
C ALA A 266 0.02 16.68 13.16
N SER A 267 1.26 17.19 13.28
CA SER A 267 2.14 17.39 12.13
C SER A 267 2.53 16.07 11.44
N ALA A 268 2.75 15.00 12.21
CA ALA A 268 3.05 13.68 11.67
C ALA A 268 1.83 13.10 10.92
N ALA A 269 0.64 13.27 11.46
CA ALA A 269 -0.60 12.81 10.88
C ALA A 269 -0.94 13.56 9.59
N GLU A 270 -0.84 14.89 9.58
CA GLU A 270 -1.04 15.72 8.39
C GLU A 270 -0.06 15.35 7.26
N MET A 271 1.24 15.28 7.59
CA MET A 271 2.25 14.88 6.61
C MET A 271 1.97 13.48 6.06
N SER A 272 1.56 12.53 6.90
CA SER A 272 1.23 11.17 6.48
C SER A 272 -0.01 11.14 5.57
N ALA A 273 -1.04 11.94 5.86
CA ALA A 273 -2.24 12.05 5.05
C ALA A 273 -1.93 12.64 3.66
N HIS A 274 -1.09 13.67 3.58
CA HIS A 274 -0.66 14.24 2.30
C HIS A 274 0.22 13.29 1.48
N ILE A 275 1.08 12.50 2.13
CA ILE A 275 1.84 11.45 1.44
C ILE A 275 0.89 10.42 0.86
N LEU A 276 -0.13 9.99 1.61
CA LEU A 276 -1.13 9.05 1.14
C LEU A 276 -1.95 9.61 -0.03
N GLU A 277 -2.37 10.87 0.04
CA GLU A 277 -3.06 11.58 -1.04
C GLU A 277 -2.26 11.55 -2.34
N TYR A 278 -0.96 11.82 -2.26
CA TYR A 278 -0.07 11.74 -3.42
C TYR A 278 0.06 10.30 -3.96
N GLU A 279 0.18 9.30 -3.11
CA GLU A 279 0.30 7.89 -3.52
C GLU A 279 -1.02 7.35 -4.12
N LEU A 280 -2.17 7.89 -3.72
CA LEU A 280 -3.50 7.50 -4.17
C LEU A 280 -4.13 8.54 -5.12
N GLN A 281 -3.39 9.04 -6.12
CA GLN A 281 -3.86 10.10 -7.04
C GLN A 281 -5.19 9.77 -7.74
N LEU A 282 -5.43 8.50 -8.11
CA LEU A 282 -6.69 8.10 -8.71
C LEU A 282 -7.85 8.20 -7.71
N PHE A 283 -7.61 7.97 -6.44
CA PHE A 283 -8.62 8.19 -5.39
C PHE A 283 -9.04 9.65 -5.33
N GLY A 284 -8.08 10.58 -5.38
CA GLY A 284 -8.36 12.01 -5.49
C GLY A 284 -9.22 12.35 -6.71
N ALA A 285 -8.96 11.76 -7.88
CA ALA A 285 -9.76 11.94 -9.08
C ALA A 285 -11.20 11.39 -8.94
N ILE A 286 -11.37 10.25 -8.28
CA ILE A 286 -12.68 9.67 -7.95
C ILE A 286 -13.46 10.61 -7.02
N LEU A 287 -12.82 11.14 -5.99
CA LEU A 287 -13.43 12.06 -5.04
C LEU A 287 -13.81 13.40 -5.69
N ALA A 288 -12.93 13.92 -6.55
CA ALA A 288 -13.21 15.15 -7.32
C ALA A 288 -14.44 14.99 -8.24
N ALA A 289 -14.55 13.83 -8.92
CA ALA A 289 -15.72 13.52 -9.73
C ALA A 289 -16.98 13.39 -8.88
N SER A 290 -16.89 12.77 -7.70
CA SER A 290 -18.00 12.68 -6.74
C SER A 290 -18.48 14.06 -6.30
N ALA A 291 -17.57 14.94 -5.91
CA ALA A 291 -17.89 16.29 -5.47
C ALA A 291 -18.52 17.14 -6.61
N ALA A 292 -17.95 17.05 -7.82
CA ALA A 292 -18.49 17.76 -8.99
C ALA A 292 -19.92 17.31 -9.33
N ALA A 293 -20.20 16.02 -9.26
CA ALA A 293 -21.54 15.49 -9.49
C ALA A 293 -22.53 15.96 -8.40
N GLY A 294 -22.13 15.96 -7.12
CA GLY A 294 -22.94 16.45 -6.01
C GLY A 294 -23.24 17.95 -6.07
N THR A 295 -22.36 18.74 -6.73
CA THR A 295 -22.63 20.16 -7.02
C THR A 295 -23.63 20.34 -8.14
N ALA A 296 -23.60 19.45 -9.15
CA ALA A 296 -24.52 19.50 -10.29
C ALA A 296 -25.93 19.00 -9.93
N GLU A 297 -26.03 17.96 -9.09
CA GLU A 297 -27.27 17.30 -8.69
C GLU A 297 -27.21 16.91 -7.21
N GLU A 298 -28.14 17.42 -6.42
CA GLU A 298 -28.19 17.15 -4.97
C GLU A 298 -28.31 15.64 -4.68
N GLY A 299 -27.47 15.15 -3.78
CA GLY A 299 -27.42 13.75 -3.36
C GLY A 299 -26.65 12.82 -4.31
N PHE A 300 -26.07 13.32 -5.40
CA PHE A 300 -25.16 12.53 -6.23
C PHE A 300 -23.77 12.42 -5.59
N GLY A 301 -23.01 11.40 -5.99
CA GLY A 301 -21.70 11.10 -5.43
C GLY A 301 -21.76 10.20 -4.20
N ILE A 302 -20.60 10.03 -3.58
CA ILE A 302 -20.40 9.16 -2.40
C ILE A 302 -20.31 9.93 -1.08
N GLY A 303 -20.67 11.23 -1.09
CA GLY A 303 -20.69 12.06 0.11
C GLY A 303 -19.31 12.39 0.70
N LEU A 304 -18.25 12.23 -0.08
CA LEU A 304 -16.87 12.46 0.32
C LEU A 304 -16.13 13.24 -0.79
N ASP A 305 -15.47 14.32 -0.43
CA ASP A 305 -14.52 15.05 -1.28
C ASP A 305 -13.07 14.82 -0.82
N GLN A 306 -12.11 15.31 -1.60
CA GLN A 306 -10.69 15.10 -1.34
C GLN A 306 -10.23 15.77 -0.03
N THR A 307 -10.64 17.00 0.22
CA THR A 307 -10.26 17.75 1.43
C THR A 307 -10.74 17.02 2.68
N ARG A 308 -12.01 16.58 2.68
CA ARG A 308 -12.59 15.83 3.78
C ARG A 308 -11.94 14.47 3.96
N ALA A 309 -11.62 13.76 2.87
CA ALA A 309 -10.93 12.47 2.93
C ALA A 309 -9.52 12.60 3.55
N THR A 310 -8.76 13.62 3.14
CA THR A 310 -7.42 13.91 3.69
C THR A 310 -7.51 14.29 5.16
N ALA A 311 -8.48 15.15 5.53
CA ALA A 311 -8.72 15.54 6.92
C ALA A 311 -9.12 14.35 7.80
N LEU A 312 -10.02 13.48 7.33
CA LEU A 312 -10.42 12.25 8.05
C LEU A 312 -9.25 11.29 8.25
N ALA A 313 -8.38 11.15 7.24
CA ALA A 313 -7.17 10.33 7.35
C ALA A 313 -6.23 10.91 8.41
N ALA A 314 -5.95 12.21 8.37
CA ALA A 314 -5.12 12.89 9.36
C ALA A 314 -5.70 12.76 10.78
N GLU A 315 -7.00 13.03 10.96
CA GLU A 315 -7.70 12.89 12.24
C GLU A 315 -7.62 11.46 12.78
N THR A 316 -7.82 10.45 11.93
CA THR A 316 -7.75 9.05 12.33
C THR A 316 -6.35 8.67 12.81
N ILE A 317 -5.30 9.06 12.07
CA ILE A 317 -3.91 8.82 12.47
C ILE A 317 -3.59 9.55 13.77
N ALA A 318 -3.96 10.84 13.88
CA ALA A 318 -3.68 11.64 15.06
C ALA A 318 -4.37 11.08 16.32
N SER A 319 -5.65 10.72 16.21
CA SER A 319 -6.42 10.12 17.31
C SER A 319 -5.81 8.80 17.76
N GLY A 320 -5.47 7.91 16.81
CA GLY A 320 -4.86 6.63 17.14
C GLY A 320 -3.50 6.76 17.82
N LEU A 321 -2.62 7.63 17.31
CA LEU A 321 -1.32 7.89 17.91
C LEU A 321 -1.44 8.52 19.32
N ALA A 322 -2.38 9.45 19.50
CA ALA A 322 -2.62 10.09 20.79
C ALA A 322 -3.17 9.08 21.81
N LYS A 323 -4.14 8.26 21.42
CA LYS A 323 -4.77 7.28 22.30
C LYS A 323 -3.78 6.23 22.81
N MET A 324 -2.83 5.82 21.96
CA MET A 324 -1.75 4.93 22.37
C MET A 324 -0.60 5.61 23.07
N ASN A 325 -0.66 6.93 23.27
CA ASN A 325 0.45 7.72 23.79
C ASN A 325 1.75 7.40 23.02
N ALA A 326 1.64 7.28 21.70
CA ALA A 326 2.73 6.85 20.84
C ALA A 326 3.87 7.88 20.85
N ARG A 327 5.10 7.41 20.96
CA ARG A 327 6.27 8.26 20.79
C ARG A 327 6.45 8.61 19.31
N VAL A 328 6.22 9.87 18.95
CA VAL A 328 6.33 10.35 17.57
C VAL A 328 7.63 11.14 17.38
N SER A 329 8.38 10.78 16.34
CA SER A 329 9.66 11.40 16.03
C SER A 329 9.82 11.66 14.54
N LEU A 330 10.57 12.71 14.21
CA LEU A 330 11.11 12.95 12.88
C LEU A 330 12.56 12.48 12.87
N LEU A 331 12.93 11.66 11.89
CA LEU A 331 14.31 11.28 11.63
C LEU A 331 14.82 11.98 10.37
N ASP A 332 15.71 12.94 10.57
CA ASP A 332 16.49 13.55 9.50
C ASP A 332 17.65 12.61 9.12
N ILE A 333 17.68 12.21 7.84
CA ILE A 333 18.67 11.26 7.28
C ILE A 333 19.56 12.03 6.31
N PRO A 334 20.87 11.93 6.37
CA PRO A 334 21.77 12.55 5.41
C PRO A 334 21.41 12.16 3.97
N LEU A 335 21.58 13.09 3.01
CA LEU A 335 21.26 12.82 1.60
C LEU A 335 22.02 11.61 1.05
N GLN A 336 23.27 11.41 1.50
CA GLN A 336 24.17 10.34 1.07
C GLN A 336 24.19 9.13 2.00
N ALA A 337 23.35 9.10 3.05
CA ALA A 337 23.30 7.98 4.00
C ALA A 337 22.98 6.66 3.31
N LYS A 338 23.72 5.63 3.66
CA LYS A 338 23.49 4.25 3.22
C LYS A 338 22.40 3.60 4.09
N PRO A 339 21.77 2.51 3.63
CA PRO A 339 20.81 1.76 4.45
C PRO A 339 21.33 1.35 5.82
N ALA A 340 22.62 0.99 5.92
CA ALA A 340 23.27 0.61 7.18
C ALA A 340 23.32 1.77 8.20
N ASP A 341 23.53 3.01 7.74
CA ASP A 341 23.56 4.18 8.62
C ASP A 341 22.18 4.44 9.22
N LEU A 342 21.13 4.29 8.41
CA LEU A 342 19.74 4.41 8.85
C LEU A 342 19.39 3.31 9.86
N LEU A 343 19.78 2.06 9.59
CA LEU A 343 19.54 0.97 10.52
C LEU A 343 20.23 1.21 11.87
N ALA A 344 21.53 1.57 11.87
CA ALA A 344 22.28 1.83 13.08
C ALA A 344 21.59 2.91 13.94
N ALA A 345 21.12 4.00 13.29
CA ALA A 345 20.37 5.06 13.97
C ALA A 345 19.05 4.55 14.53
N LEU A 346 18.29 3.75 13.76
CA LEU A 346 17.03 3.16 14.22
C LEU A 346 17.25 2.20 15.39
N THR A 347 18.23 1.29 15.30
CA THR A 347 18.54 0.32 16.36
C THR A 347 18.94 1.04 17.65
N GLN A 348 19.77 2.08 17.57
CA GLN A 348 20.14 2.90 18.74
C GLN A 348 18.92 3.61 19.35
N TYR A 349 18.00 4.14 18.52
CA TYR A 349 16.79 4.81 18.98
C TYR A 349 15.79 3.84 19.61
N LEU A 350 15.65 2.64 19.04
CA LEU A 350 14.72 1.62 19.51
C LEU A 350 15.19 0.93 20.78
N ASN A 351 16.53 0.79 20.95
CA ASN A 351 17.18 0.18 22.09
C ASN A 351 18.14 1.21 22.74
N PRO A 352 17.61 2.29 23.35
CA PRO A 352 18.48 3.19 24.11
C PRO A 352 19.17 2.36 25.19
N ALA A 353 20.49 2.44 25.26
CA ALA A 353 21.27 1.75 26.31
C ALA A 353 20.59 1.99 27.66
N ARG A 354 20.27 0.90 28.36
CA ARG A 354 19.66 0.92 29.69
C ARG A 354 20.61 1.56 30.69
#